data_f85f03a656be7ded8e0a624d15fad5d9
#
_entry.id   f85f03a656be7ded8e0a624d15fad5d9
#
_cell.length_a   1.000
_cell.length_b   1.000
_cell.length_c   1.000
_cell.angle_alpha   90.00
_cell.angle_beta   90.00
_cell.angle_gamma   90.00
#
_symmetry.space_group_name_H-M   'P 1'
#
loop_
_entity.id
_entity.type
_entity.pdbx_description
1 polymer ?
#
loop_
_entity_poly.entity_id
_entity_poly.type
_entity_poly.pdbx_seq_one_letter_code
_entity_poly.pdbx_strand_id
1 'polypeptide(L)'
;NAANFSVGNKNNQTFVSVATTNSTGIIPNNEYYRYNFTLRNTASMLNDKLHLDLGASYVLQGDQNMLSAGRYFNPLVPLYLFPRGEDFEAVKVYERYDTNRKFPIQEWSYGDQGLNLENPYWIVNREMFVSKKKRYMFYANVKYDILSWLNIAGRIRVDNTNTTSERKLHASTIKLHAQSDKGAYNRSMEEYQQTYADIMLNVNKNFGNFNLTANAGFSYEDHLTTGMGIGGKLFTVPNLFSAYNFD
;
A
#
# COMPACT_ATOMS: atom_id res chain seq x y z
N ASN A 1 -16.39 2.01 7.28
CA ASN A 1 -17.02 3.00 8.15
C ASN A 1 -16.32 4.34 7.98
N ALA A 2 -17.08 5.44 8.05
CA ALA A 2 -16.52 6.78 7.98
C ALA A 2 -17.29 7.73 8.92
N ALA A 3 -16.57 8.69 9.49
CA ALA A 3 -17.12 9.80 10.23
C ALA A 3 -16.43 11.08 9.78
N ASN A 4 -17.19 12.17 9.69
CA ASN A 4 -16.65 13.47 9.35
C ASN A 4 -17.30 14.55 10.22
N PHE A 5 -16.57 15.63 10.39
CA PHE A 5 -17.00 16.79 11.15
C PHE A 5 -16.54 18.05 10.44
N SER A 6 -17.42 19.03 10.37
CA SER A 6 -17.13 20.35 9.81
C SER A 6 -17.54 21.44 10.79
N VAL A 7 -16.69 22.41 10.98
CA VAL A 7 -16.96 23.57 11.84
C VAL A 7 -16.38 24.81 11.18
N GLY A 8 -17.04 25.93 11.36
CA GLY A 8 -16.54 27.19 10.84
C GLY A 8 -17.62 28.25 10.69
N ASN A 9 -17.21 29.32 10.06
CA ASN A 9 -18.05 30.44 9.67
C ASN A 9 -17.81 30.75 8.18
N LYS A 10 -18.38 31.84 7.65
CA LYS A 10 -18.23 32.20 6.24
C LYS A 10 -16.77 32.45 5.81
N ASN A 11 -15.88 32.81 6.76
CA ASN A 11 -14.49 33.20 6.46
C ASN A 11 -13.47 32.11 6.83
N ASN A 12 -13.86 31.11 7.64
CA ASN A 12 -12.96 30.02 8.01
C ASN A 12 -13.77 28.75 8.24
N GLN A 13 -13.38 27.68 7.58
CA GLN A 13 -14.00 26.37 7.71
C GLN A 13 -12.94 25.28 7.90
N THR A 14 -13.16 24.43 8.88
CA THR A 14 -12.31 23.27 9.15
C THR A 14 -13.14 22.00 8.96
N PHE A 15 -12.59 21.07 8.20
CA PHE A 15 -13.12 19.75 7.97
C PHE A 15 -12.15 18.69 8.47
N VAL A 16 -12.68 17.72 9.23
CA VAL A 16 -11.93 16.55 9.70
C VAL A 16 -12.70 15.30 9.30
N SER A 17 -12.00 14.30 8.80
CA SER A 17 -12.59 13.01 8.43
C SER A 17 -11.69 11.85 8.88
N VAL A 18 -12.34 10.79 9.35
CA VAL A 18 -11.72 9.49 9.62
C VAL A 18 -12.52 8.43 8.89
N ALA A 19 -11.84 7.60 8.12
CA ALA A 19 -12.47 6.49 7.42
C ALA A 19 -11.67 5.20 7.65
N THR A 20 -12.40 4.09 7.84
CA THR A 20 -11.81 2.77 8.04
C THR A 20 -12.41 1.75 7.08
N THR A 21 -11.56 0.92 6.50
CA THR A 21 -11.92 -0.25 5.73
C THR A 21 -11.16 -1.43 6.31
N ASN A 22 -11.88 -2.47 6.72
CA ASN A 22 -11.31 -3.75 7.09
C ASN A 22 -12.04 -4.82 6.27
N SER A 23 -11.31 -5.70 5.65
CA SER A 23 -11.84 -6.75 4.78
C SER A 23 -11.04 -8.03 4.97
N THR A 24 -11.74 -9.15 5.06
CA THR A 24 -11.17 -10.48 4.98
C THR A 24 -11.65 -11.14 3.70
N GLY A 25 -10.75 -11.83 3.00
CA GLY A 25 -11.10 -12.57 1.80
C GLY A 25 -11.82 -13.88 2.10
N ILE A 26 -12.31 -14.55 1.06
CA ILE A 26 -12.87 -15.91 1.13
C ILE A 26 -11.77 -16.92 1.45
N ILE A 27 -10.55 -16.65 1.01
CA ILE A 27 -9.36 -17.47 1.24
C ILE A 27 -8.84 -17.19 2.66
N PRO A 28 -8.55 -18.20 3.48
CA PRO A 28 -7.97 -18.01 4.80
C PRO A 28 -6.71 -17.14 4.78
N ASN A 29 -6.52 -16.32 5.83
CA ASN A 29 -5.38 -15.41 5.99
C ASN A 29 -5.25 -14.32 4.90
N ASN A 30 -6.26 -14.13 4.06
CA ASN A 30 -6.33 -13.00 3.15
C ASN A 30 -6.99 -11.83 3.86
N GLU A 31 -6.22 -10.79 4.16
CA GLU A 31 -6.66 -9.65 4.96
C GLU A 31 -6.26 -8.34 4.31
N TYR A 32 -7.11 -7.34 4.47
CA TYR A 32 -6.86 -5.96 4.04
C TYR A 32 -7.40 -4.99 5.07
N TYR A 33 -6.61 -3.98 5.42
CA TYR A 33 -7.10 -2.85 6.21
C TYR A 33 -6.59 -1.53 5.63
N ARG A 34 -7.41 -0.48 5.81
CA ARG A 34 -7.05 0.88 5.46
C ARG A 34 -7.71 1.86 6.42
N TYR A 35 -6.91 2.75 6.98
CA TYR A 35 -7.34 3.87 7.82
C TYR A 35 -6.92 5.17 7.15
N ASN A 36 -7.88 6.08 6.95
CA ASN A 36 -7.65 7.38 6.35
C ASN A 36 -8.00 8.47 7.38
N PHE A 37 -7.10 9.42 7.56
CA PHE A 37 -7.29 10.62 8.35
C PHE A 37 -7.12 11.81 7.41
N THR A 38 -8.07 12.75 7.43
CA THR A 38 -8.04 13.95 6.59
C THR A 38 -8.39 15.16 7.42
N LEU A 39 -7.57 16.20 7.27
CA LEU A 39 -7.82 17.53 7.81
C LEU A 39 -7.75 18.52 6.64
N ARG A 40 -8.73 19.42 6.55
CA ARG A 40 -8.72 20.53 5.60
C ARG A 40 -9.19 21.79 6.30
N ASN A 41 -8.52 22.88 6.01
CA ASN A 41 -8.96 24.22 6.44
C ASN A 41 -8.98 25.15 5.24
N THR A 42 -10.08 25.87 5.09
CA THR A 42 -10.20 26.95 4.10
C THR A 42 -10.45 28.26 4.84
N ALA A 43 -9.74 29.30 4.44
CA ALA A 43 -9.87 30.61 5.06
C ALA A 43 -9.85 31.74 4.02
N SER A 44 -10.70 32.75 4.25
CA SER A 44 -10.68 34.03 3.52
C SER A 44 -10.35 35.14 4.48
N MET A 45 -9.35 35.95 4.13
CA MET A 45 -8.79 37.03 4.97
C MET A 45 -8.62 38.32 4.16
N LEU A 46 -8.28 39.39 4.83
CA LEU A 46 -7.99 40.70 4.20
C LEU A 46 -9.14 41.22 3.33
N ASN A 47 -10.37 41.17 3.87
CA ASN A 47 -11.61 41.54 3.16
C ASN A 47 -11.80 40.73 1.87
N ASP A 48 -11.70 39.40 1.99
CA ASP A 48 -11.83 38.40 0.90
C ASP A 48 -10.77 38.54 -0.24
N LYS A 49 -9.65 39.18 0.04
CA LYS A 49 -8.53 39.24 -0.94
C LYS A 49 -7.56 38.08 -0.83
N LEU A 50 -7.42 37.50 0.35
CA LEU A 50 -6.51 36.37 0.59
C LEU A 50 -7.31 35.10 0.85
N HIS A 51 -7.14 34.10 0.00
CA HIS A 51 -7.78 32.79 0.12
C HIS A 51 -6.73 31.73 0.38
N LEU A 52 -6.96 30.97 1.44
CA LEU A 52 -6.11 29.83 1.86
C LEU A 52 -6.92 28.56 1.77
N ASP A 53 -6.29 27.48 1.27
CA ASP A 53 -6.81 26.11 1.34
C ASP A 53 -5.67 25.17 1.73
N LEU A 54 -5.69 24.71 2.97
CA LEU A 54 -4.67 23.88 3.57
C LEU A 54 -5.24 22.49 3.81
N GLY A 55 -4.48 21.47 3.49
CA GLY A 55 -4.89 20.09 3.74
C GLY A 55 -3.75 19.20 4.17
N ALA A 56 -4.11 18.25 5.05
CA ALA A 56 -3.27 17.17 5.49
C ALA A 56 -4.03 15.84 5.40
N SER A 57 -3.37 14.79 4.96
CA SER A 57 -3.95 13.47 4.89
C SER A 57 -2.92 12.44 5.34
N TYR A 58 -3.36 11.46 6.13
CA TYR A 58 -2.56 10.33 6.55
C TYR A 58 -3.29 9.03 6.29
N VAL A 59 -2.61 8.09 5.64
CA VAL A 59 -3.17 6.78 5.28
C VAL A 59 -2.27 5.69 5.86
N LEU A 60 -2.88 4.80 6.63
CA LEU A 60 -2.32 3.52 7.04
C LEU A 60 -3.03 2.42 6.26
N GLN A 61 -2.29 1.60 5.56
CA GLN A 61 -2.82 0.48 4.80
C GLN A 61 -1.95 -0.75 5.04
N GLY A 62 -2.58 -1.90 5.13
CA GLY A 62 -1.88 -3.17 5.10
C GLY A 62 -2.70 -4.23 4.40
N ASP A 63 -1.99 -5.16 3.81
CA ASP A 63 -2.57 -6.35 3.20
C ASP A 63 -1.71 -7.56 3.53
N GLN A 64 -2.36 -8.71 3.58
CA GLN A 64 -1.75 -10.01 3.82
C GLN A 64 -2.32 -11.02 2.83
N ASN A 65 -1.43 -11.79 2.21
CA ASN A 65 -1.75 -12.88 1.31
C ASN A 65 -2.78 -12.53 0.23
N MET A 66 -2.62 -11.35 -0.39
CA MET A 66 -3.43 -10.99 -1.55
C MET A 66 -3.21 -12.02 -2.65
N LEU A 67 -4.31 -12.45 -3.27
CA LEU A 67 -4.28 -13.51 -4.27
C LEU A 67 -3.30 -13.20 -5.40
N SER A 68 -2.32 -14.08 -5.57
CA SER A 68 -1.37 -13.99 -6.68
C SER A 68 -2.04 -14.40 -7.99
N ALA A 69 -1.76 -13.68 -9.06
CA ALA A 69 -2.09 -14.12 -10.39
C ALA A 69 -1.11 -15.22 -10.84
N GLY A 70 -1.63 -16.27 -11.50
CA GLY A 70 -0.82 -17.37 -12.00
C GLY A 70 -0.82 -18.59 -11.09
N ARG A 71 0.15 -19.48 -11.34
CA ARG A 71 0.21 -20.81 -10.73
C ARG A 71 0.83 -20.83 -9.34
N TYR A 72 1.89 -20.05 -9.16
CA TYR A 72 2.68 -20.06 -7.92
C TYR A 72 2.05 -19.19 -6.84
N PHE A 73 2.12 -19.62 -5.60
CA PHE A 73 1.55 -18.94 -4.43
C PHE A 73 0.03 -18.69 -4.52
N ASN A 74 -0.64 -19.42 -5.39
CA ASN A 74 -2.07 -19.30 -5.62
C ASN A 74 -2.78 -20.58 -5.13
N PRO A 75 -3.46 -20.56 -3.99
CA PRO A 75 -4.12 -21.74 -3.42
C PRO A 75 -5.28 -22.24 -4.26
N LEU A 76 -5.83 -21.43 -5.16
CA LEU A 76 -6.95 -21.83 -6.03
C LEU A 76 -6.51 -22.85 -7.10
N VAL A 77 -5.25 -22.81 -7.54
CA VAL A 77 -4.81 -23.72 -8.59
C VAL A 77 -4.81 -25.18 -8.13
N PRO A 78 -4.13 -25.55 -7.02
CA PRO A 78 -4.25 -26.93 -6.50
C PRO A 78 -5.66 -27.28 -6.05
N LEU A 79 -6.46 -26.30 -5.58
CA LEU A 79 -7.86 -26.50 -5.24
C LEU A 79 -8.71 -26.92 -6.44
N TYR A 80 -8.60 -26.23 -7.58
CA TYR A 80 -9.36 -26.54 -8.80
C TYR A 80 -8.88 -27.82 -9.48
N LEU A 81 -7.61 -28.19 -9.32
CA LEU A 81 -7.03 -29.41 -9.85
C LEU A 81 -7.22 -30.62 -8.92
N PHE A 82 -7.76 -30.41 -7.74
CA PHE A 82 -8.01 -31.49 -6.78
C PHE A 82 -9.04 -32.50 -7.32
N PRO A 83 -8.79 -33.82 -7.22
CA PRO A 83 -9.69 -34.84 -7.73
C PRO A 83 -11.04 -34.83 -7.00
N ARG A 84 -12.13 -34.76 -7.75
CA ARG A 84 -13.48 -34.64 -7.20
C ARG A 84 -13.96 -35.88 -6.39
N GLY A 85 -13.33 -37.02 -6.58
CA GLY A 85 -13.65 -38.26 -5.87
C GLY A 85 -12.93 -38.43 -4.54
N GLU A 86 -12.03 -37.51 -4.20
CA GLU A 86 -11.20 -37.59 -3.02
C GLU A 86 -11.73 -36.72 -1.86
N ASP A 87 -11.35 -37.07 -0.64
CA ASP A 87 -11.74 -36.33 0.56
C ASP A 87 -10.92 -35.04 0.71
N PHE A 88 -11.53 -33.90 0.40
CA PHE A 88 -10.90 -32.60 0.57
C PHE A 88 -10.66 -32.21 2.05
N GLU A 89 -11.41 -32.77 3.00
CA GLU A 89 -11.19 -32.50 4.42
C GLU A 89 -9.80 -32.99 4.88
N ALA A 90 -9.30 -34.08 4.29
CA ALA A 90 -7.94 -34.57 4.57
C ALA A 90 -6.86 -33.55 4.20
N VAL A 91 -7.10 -32.65 3.23
CA VAL A 91 -6.16 -31.61 2.79
C VAL A 91 -5.95 -30.53 3.87
N LYS A 92 -6.88 -30.39 4.82
CA LYS A 92 -6.74 -29.47 5.95
C LYS A 92 -5.60 -29.85 6.89
N VAL A 93 -5.18 -31.12 6.88
CA VAL A 93 -3.94 -31.55 7.53
C VAL A 93 -2.77 -31.20 6.61
N TYR A 94 -2.43 -29.94 6.53
CA TYR A 94 -1.43 -29.43 5.59
C TYR A 94 0.00 -29.56 6.08
N GLU A 95 0.21 -29.94 7.34
CA GLU A 95 1.54 -30.13 7.92
C GLU A 95 1.58 -31.25 8.94
N ARG A 96 2.74 -31.90 9.05
CA ARG A 96 3.07 -32.88 10.10
C ARG A 96 4.46 -32.59 10.67
N TYR A 97 4.63 -32.81 11.97
CA TYR A 97 5.94 -32.69 12.59
C TYR A 97 6.87 -33.82 12.15
N ASP A 98 8.02 -33.45 11.59
CA ASP A 98 9.07 -34.40 11.21
C ASP A 98 10.08 -34.50 12.35
N THR A 99 10.16 -35.65 12.99
CA THR A 99 11.06 -35.90 14.15
C THR A 99 12.53 -35.89 13.78
N ASN A 100 12.88 -36.17 12.51
CA ASN A 100 14.25 -36.15 12.01
C ASN A 100 14.68 -34.71 11.70
N ARG A 101 13.81 -33.93 11.05
CA ARG A 101 14.08 -32.53 10.68
C ARG A 101 13.83 -31.56 11.83
N LYS A 102 13.04 -31.95 12.84
CA LYS A 102 12.67 -31.17 14.03
C LYS A 102 11.84 -29.90 13.73
N PHE A 103 11.05 -29.94 12.67
CA PHE A 103 10.08 -28.89 12.34
C PHE A 103 8.88 -29.47 11.57
N PRO A 104 7.73 -28.75 11.51
CA PRO A 104 6.60 -29.14 10.68
C PRO A 104 6.97 -29.11 9.20
N ILE A 105 6.67 -30.18 8.49
CA ILE A 105 6.80 -30.29 7.02
C ILE A 105 5.44 -30.29 6.37
N GLN A 106 5.40 -29.90 5.11
CA GLN A 106 4.18 -29.93 4.30
C GLN A 106 3.64 -31.36 4.16
N GLU A 107 2.35 -31.53 4.39
CA GLU A 107 1.60 -32.74 4.05
C GLU A 107 0.84 -32.51 2.76
N TRP A 108 1.21 -33.23 1.71
CA TRP A 108 0.56 -33.13 0.41
C TRP A 108 0.63 -34.47 -0.32
N SER A 109 -0.38 -35.32 -0.14
CA SER A 109 -0.42 -36.68 -0.65
C SER A 109 -0.51 -36.75 -2.18
N TYR A 110 -0.95 -35.68 -2.83
CA TYR A 110 -1.15 -35.63 -4.28
C TYR A 110 0.12 -35.25 -5.05
N GLY A 111 1.19 -34.87 -4.35
CA GLY A 111 2.44 -34.45 -4.96
C GLY A 111 2.34 -33.17 -5.79
N ASP A 112 3.39 -32.83 -6.49
CA ASP A 112 3.47 -31.60 -7.28
C ASP A 112 2.76 -31.72 -8.65
N GLN A 113 2.35 -32.91 -9.04
CA GLN A 113 1.69 -33.26 -10.31
C GLN A 113 2.42 -32.72 -11.57
N GLY A 114 3.75 -32.54 -11.51
CA GLY A 114 4.55 -31.93 -12.56
C GLY A 114 4.30 -30.44 -12.78
N LEU A 115 3.50 -29.83 -11.92
CA LEU A 115 3.12 -28.41 -11.99
C LEU A 115 3.64 -27.59 -10.79
N ASN A 116 4.45 -28.18 -9.94
CA ASN A 116 4.93 -27.60 -8.69
C ASN A 116 3.78 -27.16 -7.77
N LEU A 117 2.76 -27.99 -7.66
CA LEU A 117 1.62 -27.74 -6.80
C LEU A 117 1.96 -28.05 -5.34
N GLU A 118 1.40 -27.28 -4.44
CA GLU A 118 1.52 -27.42 -3.01
C GLU A 118 0.12 -27.52 -2.39
N ASN A 119 0.06 -28.02 -1.15
CA ASN A 119 -1.21 -28.05 -0.41
C ASN A 119 -1.79 -26.63 -0.31
N PRO A 120 -3.03 -26.38 -0.73
CA PRO A 120 -3.62 -25.03 -0.69
C PRO A 120 -3.63 -24.42 0.72
N TYR A 121 -3.77 -25.23 1.78
CA TYR A 121 -3.68 -24.75 3.17
C TYR A 121 -2.23 -24.48 3.60
N TRP A 122 -1.24 -25.17 3.01
CA TRP A 122 0.17 -24.81 3.20
C TRP A 122 0.43 -23.42 2.64
N ILE A 123 0.02 -23.16 1.40
CA ILE A 123 0.19 -21.86 0.74
C ILE A 123 -0.35 -20.74 1.62
N VAL A 124 -1.59 -20.84 2.09
CA VAL A 124 -2.21 -19.75 2.86
C VAL A 124 -1.72 -19.62 4.30
N ASN A 125 -1.06 -20.63 4.86
CA ASN A 125 -0.61 -20.62 6.26
C ASN A 125 0.91 -20.54 6.41
N ARG A 126 1.67 -20.92 5.39
CA ARG A 126 3.14 -21.05 5.48
C ARG A 126 3.90 -20.25 4.42
N GLU A 127 3.22 -19.71 3.42
CA GLU A 127 3.76 -18.79 2.43
C GLU A 127 3.14 -17.41 2.66
N MET A 128 3.79 -16.61 3.51
CA MET A 128 3.23 -15.37 4.02
C MET A 128 3.77 -14.18 3.25
N PHE A 129 2.87 -13.40 2.70
CA PHE A 129 3.14 -12.13 1.99
C PHE A 129 2.42 -11.01 2.72
N VAL A 130 3.17 -10.09 3.28
CA VAL A 130 2.60 -8.95 4.04
C VAL A 130 3.13 -7.67 3.43
N SER A 131 2.24 -6.72 3.15
CA SER A 131 2.60 -5.37 2.73
C SER A 131 1.97 -4.35 3.67
N LYS A 132 2.75 -3.34 4.06
CA LYS A 132 2.31 -2.23 4.92
C LYS A 132 2.72 -0.92 4.28
N LYS A 133 1.76 -0.04 4.12
CA LYS A 133 1.94 1.27 3.50
C LYS A 133 1.53 2.37 4.47
N LYS A 134 2.40 3.38 4.62
CA LYS A 134 2.13 4.63 5.31
C LYS A 134 2.32 5.76 4.32
N ARG A 135 1.29 6.57 4.14
CA ARG A 135 1.32 7.73 3.25
C ARG A 135 0.87 8.95 4.01
N TYR A 136 1.61 10.01 3.89
CA TYR A 136 1.19 11.32 4.33
C TYR A 136 1.31 12.33 3.18
N MET A 137 0.33 13.20 3.13
CA MET A 137 0.22 14.20 2.10
C MET A 137 -0.16 15.53 2.74
N PHE A 138 0.55 16.58 2.36
CA PHE A 138 0.26 17.95 2.76
C PHE A 138 0.12 18.79 1.51
N TYR A 139 -0.81 19.73 1.52
CA TYR A 139 -0.90 20.75 0.51
C TYR A 139 -1.29 22.09 1.10
N ALA A 140 -0.83 23.15 0.45
CA ALA A 140 -1.25 24.52 0.70
C ALA A 140 -1.48 25.22 -0.63
N ASN A 141 -2.67 25.77 -0.79
CA ASN A 141 -3.04 26.63 -1.90
C ASN A 141 -3.29 28.02 -1.33
N VAL A 142 -2.64 29.02 -1.91
CA VAL A 142 -2.76 30.43 -1.51
C VAL A 142 -3.11 31.21 -2.78
N LYS A 143 -4.18 32.00 -2.73
CA LYS A 143 -4.57 32.91 -3.78
C LYS A 143 -4.72 34.32 -3.17
N TYR A 144 -4.09 35.31 -3.81
CA TYR A 144 -4.20 36.71 -3.43
C TYR A 144 -4.75 37.54 -4.58
N ASP A 145 -5.91 38.13 -4.37
CA ASP A 145 -6.57 39.03 -5.32
C ASP A 145 -5.97 40.44 -5.17
N ILE A 146 -4.99 40.78 -6.03
CA ILE A 146 -4.29 42.09 -6.05
C ILE A 146 -5.28 43.16 -6.48
N LEU A 147 -5.98 42.90 -7.58
CA LEU A 147 -7.01 43.74 -8.16
C LEU A 147 -8.23 42.84 -8.53
N SER A 148 -9.37 43.44 -8.80
CA SER A 148 -10.56 42.69 -9.24
C SER A 148 -10.37 41.85 -10.52
N TRP A 149 -9.35 42.17 -11.31
CA TRP A 149 -9.00 41.50 -12.57
C TRP A 149 -7.62 40.83 -12.55
N LEU A 150 -6.87 40.93 -11.44
CA LEU A 150 -5.49 40.43 -11.32
C LEU A 150 -5.34 39.65 -10.00
N ASN A 151 -4.95 38.41 -10.07
CA ASN A 151 -4.57 37.64 -8.87
C ASN A 151 -3.28 36.86 -9.11
N ILE A 152 -2.64 36.51 -7.99
CA ILE A 152 -1.52 35.59 -7.91
C ILE A 152 -1.96 34.37 -7.09
N ALA A 153 -1.64 33.19 -7.57
CA ALA A 153 -1.91 31.94 -6.87
C ALA A 153 -0.61 31.15 -6.74
N GLY A 154 -0.41 30.53 -5.58
CA GLY A 154 0.68 29.61 -5.33
C GLY A 154 0.16 28.31 -4.73
N ARG A 155 0.75 27.19 -5.12
CA ARG A 155 0.44 25.87 -4.60
C ARG A 155 1.72 25.13 -4.22
N ILE A 156 1.67 24.43 -3.10
CA ILE A 156 2.69 23.46 -2.73
C ILE A 156 2.01 22.18 -2.32
N ARG A 157 2.58 21.06 -2.73
CA ARG A 157 2.14 19.72 -2.36
C ARG A 157 3.33 18.83 -2.06
N VAL A 158 3.28 18.14 -0.95
CA VAL A 158 4.24 17.11 -0.57
C VAL A 158 3.48 15.81 -0.34
N ASP A 159 3.92 14.76 -0.99
CA ASP A 159 3.35 13.41 -0.88
C ASP A 159 4.49 12.44 -0.59
N ASN A 160 4.41 11.74 0.53
CA ASN A 160 5.39 10.74 0.91
C ASN A 160 4.70 9.42 1.18
N THR A 161 5.20 8.34 0.58
CA THR A 161 4.70 6.98 0.76
C THR A 161 5.83 6.07 1.15
N ASN A 162 5.70 5.44 2.33
CA ASN A 162 6.61 4.40 2.81
C ASN A 162 5.91 3.05 2.72
N THR A 163 6.48 2.12 1.94
CA THR A 163 5.99 0.76 1.78
C THR A 163 7.00 -0.21 2.36
N THR A 164 6.56 -1.11 3.23
CA THR A 164 7.35 -2.24 3.72
C THR A 164 6.68 -3.51 3.29
N SER A 165 7.39 -4.36 2.56
CA SER A 165 6.92 -5.67 2.12
C SER A 165 7.77 -6.77 2.75
N GLU A 166 7.12 -7.84 3.17
CA GLU A 166 7.74 -8.98 3.81
C GLU A 166 7.22 -10.27 3.21
N ARG A 167 8.13 -11.18 2.85
CA ARG A 167 7.79 -12.52 2.37
C ARG A 167 8.50 -13.55 3.23
N LYS A 168 7.73 -14.50 3.79
CA LYS A 168 8.20 -15.62 4.58
C LYS A 168 7.73 -16.91 3.95
N LEU A 169 8.66 -17.73 3.47
CA LEU A 169 8.39 -19.07 2.99
C LEU A 169 8.94 -20.05 4.02
N HIS A 170 8.08 -20.86 4.62
CA HIS A 170 8.49 -21.80 5.66
C HIS A 170 9.29 -22.96 5.08
N ALA A 171 10.08 -23.57 5.93
CA ALA A 171 10.78 -24.82 5.64
C ALA A 171 9.77 -25.87 5.15
N SER A 172 10.12 -26.64 4.11
CA SER A 172 9.26 -27.57 3.38
C SER A 172 8.40 -26.95 2.26
N THR A 173 8.36 -25.63 2.10
CA THR A 173 7.93 -25.05 0.83
C THR A 173 8.81 -25.58 -0.30
N ILE A 174 8.26 -25.85 -1.47
CA ILE A 174 9.00 -26.45 -2.60
C ILE A 174 10.27 -25.66 -2.92
N LYS A 175 11.33 -26.37 -3.29
CA LYS A 175 12.65 -25.77 -3.55
C LYS A 175 12.65 -24.74 -4.68
N LEU A 176 11.73 -24.86 -5.61
CA LEU A 176 11.58 -23.85 -6.68
C LEU A 176 11.30 -22.46 -6.09
N HIS A 177 10.54 -22.39 -5.00
CA HIS A 177 10.16 -21.13 -4.35
C HIS A 177 11.13 -20.71 -3.26
N ALA A 178 11.46 -21.61 -2.34
CA ALA A 178 12.26 -21.31 -1.17
C ALA A 178 13.78 -21.39 -1.40
N GLN A 179 14.21 -22.14 -2.43
CA GLN A 179 15.62 -22.41 -2.76
C GLN A 179 16.44 -23.04 -1.61
N SER A 180 15.77 -23.45 -0.54
CA SER A 180 16.34 -24.07 0.65
C SER A 180 15.32 -24.97 1.32
N ASP A 181 15.81 -26.04 1.98
CA ASP A 181 15.00 -26.89 2.86
C ASP A 181 14.62 -26.22 4.18
N LYS A 182 15.16 -25.04 4.46
CA LYS A 182 14.97 -24.30 5.72
C LYS A 182 14.02 -23.13 5.58
N GLY A 183 13.58 -22.82 4.35
CA GLY A 183 12.71 -21.71 4.01
C GLY A 183 13.44 -20.53 3.37
N ALA A 184 12.70 -19.46 3.13
CA ALA A 184 13.23 -18.22 2.57
C ALA A 184 12.60 -17.01 3.23
N TYR A 185 13.35 -15.93 3.27
CA TYR A 185 12.90 -14.65 3.83
C TYR A 185 13.32 -13.50 2.92
N ASN A 186 12.37 -12.61 2.65
CA ASN A 186 12.65 -11.35 1.95
C ASN A 186 11.95 -10.22 2.69
N ARG A 187 12.62 -9.10 2.84
CA ARG A 187 12.06 -7.86 3.34
C ARG A 187 12.56 -6.70 2.50
N SER A 188 11.63 -5.86 2.04
CA SER A 188 11.96 -4.63 1.32
C SER A 188 11.26 -3.43 1.97
N MET A 189 11.92 -2.30 1.86
CA MET A 189 11.39 -0.99 2.25
C MET A 189 11.59 -0.07 1.06
N GLU A 190 10.53 0.63 0.69
CA GLU A 190 10.53 1.61 -0.38
C GLU A 190 9.91 2.90 0.13
N GLU A 191 10.58 4.00 -0.11
CA GLU A 191 10.08 5.34 0.14
C GLU A 191 9.95 6.07 -1.19
N TYR A 192 8.76 6.57 -1.45
CA TYR A 192 8.46 7.44 -2.57
C TYR A 192 8.12 8.83 -2.05
N GLN A 193 8.81 9.85 -2.54
CA GLN A 193 8.58 11.25 -2.23
C GLN A 193 8.26 12.01 -3.50
N GLN A 194 7.23 12.84 -3.44
CA GLN A 194 6.90 13.80 -4.50
C GLN A 194 6.75 15.18 -3.89
N THR A 195 7.42 16.16 -4.45
CA THR A 195 7.24 17.56 -4.14
C THR A 195 6.82 18.30 -5.40
N TYR A 196 5.70 19.02 -5.30
CA TYR A 196 5.19 19.87 -6.35
C TYR A 196 4.98 21.28 -5.81
N ALA A 197 5.39 22.28 -6.56
CA ALA A 197 5.11 23.69 -6.26
C ALA A 197 4.85 24.45 -7.55
N ASP A 198 3.92 25.40 -7.53
CA ASP A 198 3.72 26.35 -8.62
C ASP A 198 3.35 27.73 -8.10
N ILE A 199 3.59 28.71 -8.96
CA ILE A 199 3.10 30.06 -8.82
C ILE A 199 2.51 30.51 -10.15
N MET A 200 1.35 31.15 -10.12
CA MET A 200 0.62 31.55 -11.31
C MET A 200 0.07 32.97 -11.15
N LEU A 201 0.30 33.80 -12.12
CA LEU A 201 -0.32 35.13 -12.27
C LEU A 201 -1.50 34.98 -13.25
N ASN A 202 -2.69 35.42 -12.83
CA ASN A 202 -3.91 35.33 -13.61
C ASN A 202 -4.46 36.76 -13.86
N VAL A 203 -4.74 37.04 -15.10
CA VAL A 203 -5.35 38.31 -15.60
C VAL A 203 -6.69 37.94 -16.22
N ASN A 204 -7.75 38.62 -15.82
CA ASN A 204 -9.06 38.56 -16.46
C ASN A 204 -9.71 39.92 -16.44
N LYS A 205 -9.59 40.66 -17.56
CA LYS A 205 -10.01 42.04 -17.63
C LYS A 205 -10.89 42.32 -18.84
N ASN A 206 -11.99 43.01 -18.58
CA ASN A 206 -12.87 43.51 -19.62
C ASN A 206 -12.45 44.91 -20.09
N PHE A 207 -12.40 45.08 -21.38
CA PHE A 207 -12.11 46.36 -22.09
C PHE A 207 -13.29 46.65 -23.03
N GLY A 208 -14.33 47.27 -22.52
CA GLY A 208 -15.56 47.49 -23.33
C GLY A 208 -16.17 46.16 -23.80
N ASN A 209 -16.15 45.93 -25.12
CA ASN A 209 -16.67 44.69 -25.72
C ASN A 209 -15.66 43.55 -25.80
N PHE A 210 -14.43 43.72 -25.30
CA PHE A 210 -13.40 42.71 -25.33
C PHE A 210 -13.11 42.21 -23.92
N ASN A 211 -12.93 40.89 -23.77
CA ASN A 211 -12.43 40.26 -22.57
C ASN A 211 -11.04 39.70 -22.84
N LEU A 212 -10.08 40.09 -22.01
CA LEU A 212 -8.70 39.55 -22.02
C LEU A 212 -8.54 38.60 -20.85
N THR A 213 -8.26 37.32 -21.14
CA THR A 213 -7.83 36.33 -20.16
C THR A 213 -6.42 35.86 -20.49
N ALA A 214 -5.49 35.98 -19.54
CA ALA A 214 -4.11 35.59 -19.70
C ALA A 214 -3.60 34.96 -18.41
N ASN A 215 -2.78 33.90 -18.50
CA ASN A 215 -2.14 33.26 -17.38
C ASN A 215 -0.64 33.11 -17.69
N ALA A 216 0.20 33.35 -16.68
CA ALA A 216 1.63 33.09 -16.74
C ALA A 216 2.07 32.48 -15.42
N GLY A 217 2.91 31.48 -15.48
CA GLY A 217 3.32 30.79 -14.24
C GLY A 217 4.58 29.96 -14.42
N PHE A 218 5.05 29.49 -13.29
CA PHE A 218 6.18 28.57 -13.18
C PHE A 218 5.78 27.42 -12.27
N SER A 219 6.23 26.20 -12.61
CA SER A 219 6.05 25.03 -11.78
C SER A 219 7.36 24.28 -11.58
N TYR A 220 7.47 23.65 -10.43
CA TYR A 220 8.54 22.74 -10.04
C TYR A 220 7.95 21.43 -9.59
N GLU A 221 8.50 20.32 -10.06
CA GLU A 221 8.12 18.99 -9.63
C GLU A 221 9.37 18.13 -9.47
N ASP A 222 9.44 17.40 -8.36
CA ASP A 222 10.51 16.48 -8.05
C ASP A 222 9.96 15.17 -7.54
N HIS A 223 10.55 14.05 -7.98
CA HIS A 223 10.22 12.70 -7.59
C HIS A 223 11.48 11.97 -7.14
N LEU A 224 11.45 11.43 -5.94
CA LEU A 224 12.52 10.61 -5.42
C LEU A 224 11.94 9.26 -4.96
N THR A 225 12.52 8.18 -5.46
CA THR A 225 12.25 6.83 -4.95
C THR A 225 13.53 6.25 -4.39
N THR A 226 13.49 5.86 -3.13
CA THR A 226 14.58 5.21 -2.43
C THR A 226 14.12 3.84 -1.96
N GLY A 227 14.92 2.81 -2.19
CA GLY A 227 14.56 1.45 -1.80
C GLY A 227 15.73 0.72 -1.20
N MET A 228 15.44 -0.12 -0.21
CA MET A 228 16.37 -1.06 0.39
C MET A 228 15.67 -2.40 0.57
N GLY A 229 16.36 -3.48 0.24
CA GLY A 229 15.85 -4.83 0.43
C GLY A 229 16.92 -5.78 0.88
N ILE A 230 16.53 -6.72 1.71
CA ILE A 230 17.32 -7.88 2.08
C ILE A 230 16.50 -9.12 1.80
N GLY A 231 17.14 -10.19 1.39
CA GLY A 231 16.43 -11.44 1.18
C GLY A 231 17.32 -12.55 0.68
N GLY A 232 16.88 -13.76 0.97
CA GLY A 232 17.58 -14.96 0.57
C GLY A 232 16.96 -16.21 1.14
N LYS A 233 17.57 -17.33 0.79
CA LYS A 233 17.28 -18.63 1.38
C LYS A 233 17.82 -18.68 2.80
N LEU A 234 17.08 -19.33 3.70
CA LEU A 234 17.55 -19.56 5.06
C LEU A 234 18.57 -20.70 5.08
N PHE A 235 19.67 -20.49 5.84
CA PHE A 235 20.80 -21.41 5.77
C PHE A 235 20.94 -22.31 7.01
N THR A 236 20.91 -21.73 8.21
CA THR A 236 21.26 -22.48 9.43
C THR A 236 20.04 -23.03 10.16
N VAL A 237 19.10 -22.15 10.51
CA VAL A 237 17.96 -22.49 11.38
C VAL A 237 16.66 -22.43 10.57
N PRO A 238 15.89 -23.53 10.49
CA PRO A 238 14.60 -23.54 9.79
C PRO A 238 13.64 -22.50 10.39
N ASN A 239 12.95 -21.77 9.53
CA ASN A 239 11.91 -20.81 9.91
C ASN A 239 12.38 -19.64 10.80
N LEU A 240 13.69 -19.44 10.96
CA LEU A 240 14.23 -18.24 11.58
C LEU A 240 14.36 -17.12 10.53
N PHE A 241 13.31 -16.31 10.38
CA PHE A 241 13.21 -15.24 9.41
C PHE A 241 14.02 -14.01 9.84
N SER A 242 15.33 -14.09 9.70
CA SER A 242 16.28 -13.06 10.10
C SER A 242 17.40 -12.94 9.06
N ALA A 243 17.92 -11.73 8.89
CA ALA A 243 19.08 -11.46 8.03
C ALA A 243 20.33 -12.25 8.44
N TYR A 244 20.47 -12.58 9.73
CA TYR A 244 21.59 -13.38 10.25
C TYR A 244 21.52 -14.87 9.87
N ASN A 245 20.43 -15.30 9.24
CA ASN A 245 20.21 -16.69 8.84
C ASN A 245 20.25 -16.88 7.31
N PHE A 246 20.79 -15.93 6.58
CA PHE A 246 21.02 -16.05 5.13
C PHE A 246 22.33 -16.77 4.82
N ASP A 247 22.37 -17.37 3.63
CA ASP A 247 23.56 -17.93 3.00
C ASP A 247 24.31 -16.84 2.22
#